data_d8d5c596468d3ad5b4194588bd1108e9
#
_entry.id   d8d5c596468d3ad5b4194588bd1108e9
#
_cell.length_a   1.000
_cell.length_b   1.000
_cell.length_c   1.000
_cell.angle_alpha   90.00
_cell.angle_beta   90.00
_cell.angle_gamma   90.00
#
_symmetry.space_group_name_H-M   'P 1'
#
loop_
_entity.id
_entity.type
_entity.pdbx_description
1 polymer ?
#
loop_
_entity_poly.entity_id
_entity_poly.type
_entity_poly.pdbx_seq_one_letter_code
_entity_poly.pdbx_strand_id
1 'polypeptide(L)'
;MTKKSSIQKDLAKRLGASLSAARKQAALTQGELAEKVGVDTETISRFERGATMPSLVTLQMLAVALNATMAELIGEASSMPNDQAQLIVSWLSPLSVADRHLLLDMIKIWATRLQRR
;
A
#
# COMPACT_ATOMS: atom_id res chain seq x y z
N MET A 1 13.97 -8.73 -21.38
CA MET A 1 13.49 -8.86 -19.99
C MET A 1 12.24 -9.73 -19.98
N THR A 2 12.15 -10.70 -19.06
CA THR A 2 10.98 -11.57 -18.98
C THR A 2 9.79 -10.83 -18.38
N LYS A 3 8.59 -11.34 -18.66
CA LYS A 3 7.34 -10.83 -18.09
C LYS A 3 7.38 -10.86 -16.54
N LYS A 4 7.93 -11.93 -15.98
CA LYS A 4 8.10 -12.09 -14.54
C LYS A 4 8.99 -10.99 -13.95
N SER A 5 10.10 -10.69 -14.60
CA SER A 5 11.04 -9.65 -14.17
C SER A 5 10.40 -8.27 -14.18
N SER A 6 9.61 -7.96 -15.19
CA SER A 6 8.88 -6.70 -15.32
C SER A 6 7.83 -6.53 -14.22
N ILE A 7 7.05 -7.59 -13.95
CA ILE A 7 6.06 -7.58 -12.87
C ILE A 7 6.72 -7.42 -11.52
N GLN A 8 7.83 -8.11 -11.29
CA GLN A 8 8.55 -8.06 -10.03
C GLN A 8 9.07 -6.66 -9.72
N LYS A 9 9.66 -5.99 -10.71
CA LYS A 9 10.15 -4.62 -10.54
C LYS A 9 9.03 -3.62 -10.26
N ASP A 10 7.94 -3.72 -11.00
CA ASP A 10 6.79 -2.85 -10.81
C ASP A 10 6.18 -3.03 -9.42
N LEU A 11 5.98 -4.29 -9.00
CA LEU A 11 5.41 -4.60 -7.70
C LEU A 11 6.31 -4.12 -6.57
N ALA A 12 7.61 -4.34 -6.68
CA ALA A 12 8.57 -3.90 -5.67
C ALA A 12 8.53 -2.39 -5.49
N LYS A 13 8.44 -1.65 -6.58
CA LYS A 13 8.38 -0.19 -6.56
C LYS A 13 7.10 0.32 -5.92
N ARG A 14 5.96 -0.28 -6.28
CA ARG A 14 4.65 0.10 -5.73
C ARG A 14 4.54 -0.25 -4.25
N LEU A 15 5.02 -1.43 -3.86
CA LEU A 15 5.03 -1.84 -2.46
C LEU A 15 5.92 -0.93 -1.64
N GLY A 16 7.08 -0.56 -2.17
CA GLY A 16 7.99 0.38 -1.52
C GLY A 16 7.33 1.72 -1.27
N ALA A 17 6.61 2.25 -2.24
CA ALA A 17 5.87 3.50 -2.10
C ALA A 17 4.76 3.39 -1.04
N SER A 18 4.05 2.25 -1.00
CA SER A 18 3.02 1.97 -0.01
C SER A 18 3.60 1.93 1.40
N LEU A 19 4.74 1.27 1.57
CA LEU A 19 5.43 1.19 2.86
C LEU A 19 5.89 2.57 3.32
N SER A 20 6.46 3.37 2.42
CA SER A 20 6.90 4.73 2.73
C SER A 20 5.73 5.61 3.17
N ALA A 21 4.61 5.55 2.46
CA ALA A 21 3.42 6.32 2.80
C ALA A 21 2.86 5.91 4.17
N ALA A 22 2.76 4.60 4.43
CA ALA A 22 2.26 4.09 5.71
C ALA A 22 3.19 4.49 6.87
N ARG A 23 4.50 4.45 6.64
CA ARG A 23 5.47 4.87 7.66
C ARG A 23 5.31 6.35 8.00
N LYS A 24 5.17 7.19 7.01
CA LYS A 24 5.00 8.64 7.20
C LYS A 24 3.68 8.94 7.92
N GLN A 25 2.61 8.24 7.59
CA GLN A 25 1.33 8.37 8.30
C GLN A 25 1.44 7.94 9.76
N ALA A 26 2.27 6.95 10.05
CA ALA A 26 2.53 6.50 11.42
C ALA A 26 3.52 7.42 12.17
N ALA A 27 4.01 8.47 11.52
CA ALA A 27 4.97 9.42 12.06
C ALA A 27 6.28 8.76 12.52
N LEU A 28 6.74 7.75 11.79
CA LEU A 28 7.98 7.04 12.07
C LEU A 28 9.06 7.42 11.07
N THR A 29 10.30 7.50 11.56
CA THR A 29 11.46 7.57 10.68
C THR A 29 11.79 6.16 10.16
N GLN A 30 12.61 6.07 9.12
CA GLN A 30 13.10 4.79 8.65
C GLN A 30 13.85 4.02 9.74
N GLY A 31 14.64 4.73 10.54
CA GLY A 31 15.37 4.11 11.66
C GLY A 31 14.45 3.56 12.74
N GLU A 32 13.40 4.30 13.07
CA GLU A 32 12.42 3.85 14.06
C GLU A 32 11.65 2.61 13.59
N LEU A 33 11.25 2.60 12.32
CA LEU A 33 10.59 1.42 11.74
C LEU A 33 11.54 0.22 11.71
N ALA A 34 12.80 0.44 11.31
CA ALA A 34 13.83 -0.61 11.28
C ALA A 34 14.01 -1.24 12.66
N GLU A 35 14.07 -0.43 13.70
CA GLU A 35 14.20 -0.90 15.08
C GLU A 35 13.00 -1.76 15.49
N LYS A 36 11.78 -1.33 15.16
CA LYS A 36 10.55 -2.08 15.49
C LYS A 36 10.50 -3.45 14.82
N VAL A 37 11.05 -3.56 13.61
CA VAL A 37 11.00 -4.78 12.80
C VAL A 37 12.23 -5.67 13.03
N GLY A 38 13.29 -5.10 13.60
CA GLY A 38 14.53 -5.85 13.87
C GLY A 38 15.44 -5.97 12.65
N VAL A 39 15.41 -4.98 11.76
CA VAL A 39 16.30 -4.89 10.61
C VAL A 39 17.08 -3.58 10.67
N ASP A 40 18.08 -3.41 9.81
CA ASP A 40 18.80 -2.14 9.76
C ASP A 40 18.05 -1.10 8.90
N THR A 41 18.41 0.16 9.09
CA THR A 41 17.79 1.28 8.39
C THR A 41 17.94 1.17 6.88
N GLU A 42 19.09 0.69 6.42
CA GLU A 42 19.34 0.51 4.99
C GLU A 42 18.37 -0.50 4.37
N THR A 43 18.00 -1.54 5.10
CA THR A 43 17.00 -2.52 4.64
C THR A 43 15.65 -1.86 4.40
N ILE A 44 15.20 -1.00 5.33
CA ILE A 44 13.95 -0.25 5.15
C ILE A 44 14.07 0.67 3.93
N SER A 45 15.19 1.37 3.80
CA SER A 45 15.43 2.25 2.65
C SER A 45 15.34 1.49 1.32
N ARG A 46 15.92 0.30 1.25
CA ARG A 46 15.86 -0.54 0.05
C ARG A 46 14.45 -0.99 -0.27
N PHE A 47 13.66 -1.36 0.74
CA PHE A 47 12.25 -1.71 0.54
C PHE A 47 11.49 -0.51 -0.03
N GLU A 48 11.66 0.66 0.56
CA GLU A 48 10.92 1.86 0.16
C GLU A 48 11.28 2.34 -1.24
N ARG A 49 12.53 2.13 -1.68
CA ARG A 49 12.96 2.46 -3.03
C ARG A 49 12.59 1.40 -4.08
N GLY A 50 12.08 0.25 -3.63
CA GLY A 50 11.77 -0.86 -4.52
C GLY A 50 13.00 -1.61 -5.00
N ALA A 51 14.15 -1.42 -4.34
CA ALA A 51 15.39 -2.14 -4.69
C ALA A 51 15.33 -3.62 -4.31
N THR A 52 14.63 -3.94 -3.23
CA THR A 52 14.37 -5.32 -2.80
C THR A 52 12.95 -5.42 -2.29
N MET A 53 12.41 -6.65 -2.25
CA MET A 53 11.10 -6.90 -1.67
C MET A 53 11.24 -7.62 -0.34
N PRO A 54 10.44 -7.27 0.66
CA PRO A 54 10.40 -8.04 1.90
C PRO A 54 9.81 -9.42 1.66
N SER A 55 10.23 -10.40 2.46
CA SER A 55 9.54 -11.69 2.52
C SER A 55 8.13 -11.49 3.10
N LEU A 56 7.26 -12.49 2.95
CA LEU A 56 5.93 -12.42 3.54
C LEU A 56 5.98 -12.25 5.05
N VAL A 57 6.92 -12.93 5.72
CA VAL A 57 7.10 -12.79 7.17
C VAL A 57 7.49 -11.36 7.53
N THR A 58 8.47 -10.80 6.84
CA THR A 58 8.90 -9.42 7.08
C THR A 58 7.79 -8.43 6.77
N LEU A 59 7.02 -8.67 5.71
CA LEU A 59 5.89 -7.82 5.37
C LEU A 59 4.82 -7.81 6.48
N GLN A 60 4.54 -8.97 7.07
CA GLN A 60 3.64 -9.07 8.21
C GLN A 60 4.17 -8.28 9.42
N MET A 61 5.47 -8.38 9.68
CA MET A 61 6.10 -7.62 10.76
C MET A 61 6.02 -6.12 10.52
N LEU A 62 6.23 -5.69 9.28
CA LEU A 62 6.07 -4.29 8.88
C LEU A 62 4.63 -3.82 9.08
N ALA A 63 3.65 -4.62 8.68
CA ALA A 63 2.24 -4.29 8.84
C ALA A 63 1.89 -4.06 10.32
N VAL A 64 2.32 -4.97 11.19
CA VAL A 64 2.10 -4.83 12.64
C VAL A 64 2.75 -3.54 13.16
N ALA A 65 4.00 -3.28 12.80
CA ALA A 65 4.73 -2.09 13.25
C ALA A 65 4.07 -0.79 12.76
N LEU A 66 3.44 -0.82 11.58
CA LEU A 66 2.78 0.33 10.96
C LEU A 66 1.30 0.46 11.36
N ASN A 67 0.81 -0.45 12.18
CA ASN A 67 -0.61 -0.54 12.53
C ASN A 67 -1.51 -0.61 11.29
N ALA A 68 -1.09 -1.41 10.33
CA ALA A 68 -1.79 -1.66 9.08
C ALA A 68 -1.97 -3.17 8.89
N THR A 69 -2.73 -3.56 7.88
CA THR A 69 -2.84 -4.96 7.49
C THR A 69 -1.99 -5.23 6.24
N MET A 70 -1.62 -6.48 6.04
CA MET A 70 -0.96 -6.88 4.80
C MET A 70 -1.85 -6.57 3.60
N ALA A 71 -3.16 -6.78 3.73
CA ALA A 71 -4.12 -6.49 2.66
C ALA A 71 -4.10 -5.02 2.27
N GLU A 72 -4.02 -4.11 3.24
CA GLU A 72 -3.90 -2.67 2.97
C GLU A 72 -2.62 -2.33 2.22
N LEU A 73 -1.48 -2.85 2.69
CA LEU A 73 -0.19 -2.59 2.06
C LEU A 73 -0.14 -3.13 0.62
N ILE A 74 -0.65 -4.33 0.41
CA ILE A 74 -0.70 -4.97 -0.91
C ILE A 74 -1.72 -4.28 -1.81
N GLY A 75 -2.88 -3.90 -1.27
CA GLY A 75 -3.91 -3.19 -2.02
C GLY A 75 -3.41 -1.87 -2.59
N GLU A 76 -2.66 -1.11 -1.81
CA GLU A 76 -2.02 0.13 -2.27
C GLU A 76 -0.98 -0.14 -3.37
N ALA A 77 -0.30 -1.28 -3.31
CA ALA A 77 0.74 -1.65 -4.27
C ALA A 77 0.17 -2.25 -5.56
N SER A 78 -0.98 -2.90 -5.48
CA SER A 78 -1.55 -3.64 -6.62
C SER A 78 -2.13 -2.71 -7.68
N SER A 79 -1.94 -3.07 -8.94
CA SER A 79 -2.59 -2.42 -10.07
C SER A 79 -3.88 -3.13 -10.49
N MET A 80 -4.25 -4.22 -9.80
CA MET A 80 -5.43 -5.01 -10.16
C MET A 80 -6.69 -4.41 -9.52
N PRO A 81 -7.78 -4.19 -10.30
CA PRO A 81 -8.99 -3.55 -9.79
C PRO A 81 -9.63 -4.27 -8.59
N ASN A 82 -9.56 -5.60 -8.53
CA ASN A 82 -10.13 -6.34 -7.41
C ASN A 82 -9.41 -6.04 -6.09
N ASP A 83 -8.09 -5.94 -6.14
CA ASP A 83 -7.29 -5.61 -4.95
C ASP A 83 -7.57 -4.17 -4.51
N GLN A 84 -7.68 -3.26 -5.46
CA GLN A 84 -8.01 -1.86 -5.21
C GLN A 84 -9.43 -1.73 -4.64
N ALA A 85 -10.36 -2.56 -5.10
CA ALA A 85 -11.73 -2.57 -4.57
C ALA A 85 -11.76 -2.98 -3.10
N GLN A 86 -10.96 -3.96 -2.71
CA GLN A 86 -10.85 -4.38 -1.31
C GLN A 86 -10.33 -3.25 -0.41
N LEU A 87 -9.41 -2.46 -0.92
CA LEU A 87 -8.91 -1.29 -0.22
C LEU A 87 -10.03 -0.28 0.02
N ILE A 88 -10.84 -0.02 -1.00
CA ILE A 88 -11.99 0.88 -0.89
C ILE A 88 -13.00 0.35 0.13
N VAL A 89 -13.24 -0.96 0.15
CA VAL A 89 -14.11 -1.59 1.16
C VAL A 89 -13.62 -1.27 2.57
N SER A 90 -12.32 -1.34 2.81
CA SER A 90 -11.75 -1.06 4.12
C SER A 90 -11.96 0.40 4.54
N TRP A 91 -11.92 1.33 3.60
CA TRP A 91 -12.17 2.75 3.89
C TRP A 91 -13.66 3.05 4.13
N LEU A 92 -14.54 2.36 3.43
CA LEU A 92 -15.99 2.59 3.52
C LEU A 92 -16.62 1.95 4.75
N SER A 93 -16.09 0.80 5.21
CA SER A 93 -16.71 0.00 6.26
C SER A 93 -16.96 0.76 7.56
N PRO A 94 -16.05 1.62 8.06
CA PRO A 94 -16.30 2.37 9.29
C PRO A 94 -17.26 3.55 9.14
N LEU A 95 -17.65 3.90 7.94
CA LEU A 95 -18.45 5.11 7.67
C LEU A 95 -19.95 4.84 7.80
N SER A 96 -20.72 5.89 8.07
CA SER A 96 -22.19 5.86 8.03
C SER A 96 -22.67 5.61 6.60
N VAL A 97 -23.91 5.16 6.46
CA VAL A 97 -24.54 4.93 5.15
C VAL A 97 -24.52 6.23 4.31
N ALA A 98 -24.83 7.37 4.94
CA ALA A 98 -24.83 8.66 4.24
C ALA A 98 -23.44 9.04 3.71
N ASP A 99 -22.42 8.85 4.52
CA ASP A 99 -21.04 9.16 4.12
C ASP A 99 -20.54 8.23 3.02
N ARG A 100 -20.90 6.94 3.09
CA ARG A 100 -20.57 6.00 2.02
C ARG A 100 -21.21 6.40 0.69
N HIS A 101 -22.47 6.82 0.71
CA HIS A 101 -23.17 7.28 -0.50
C HIS A 101 -22.49 8.52 -1.09
N LEU A 102 -22.07 9.45 -0.24
CA LEU A 102 -21.34 10.63 -0.68
C LEU A 102 -20.07 10.26 -1.43
N LEU A 103 -19.27 9.36 -0.85
CA LEU A 103 -18.00 8.91 -1.48
C LEU A 103 -18.24 8.14 -2.78
N LEU A 104 -19.27 7.29 -2.81
CA LEU A 104 -19.60 6.55 -4.02
C LEU A 104 -20.01 7.48 -5.16
N ASP A 105 -20.77 8.53 -4.86
CA ASP A 105 -21.14 9.54 -5.84
C ASP A 105 -19.91 10.26 -6.39
N MET A 106 -18.97 10.62 -5.53
CA MET A 106 -17.71 11.25 -5.94
C MET A 106 -16.90 10.35 -6.84
N ILE A 107 -16.77 9.07 -6.46
CA ILE A 107 -16.03 8.08 -7.27
C ILE A 107 -16.69 7.94 -8.64
N LYS A 108 -18.01 7.84 -8.69
CA LYS A 108 -18.75 7.70 -9.94
C LYS A 108 -18.52 8.89 -10.88
N ILE A 109 -18.57 10.09 -10.33
CA ILE A 109 -18.35 11.32 -11.12
C ILE A 109 -16.95 11.31 -11.74
N TRP A 110 -15.93 11.01 -10.95
CA TRP A 110 -14.56 10.99 -11.42
C TRP A 110 -14.30 9.83 -12.39
N ALA A 111 -14.81 8.64 -12.09
CA ALA A 111 -14.64 7.48 -12.96
C ALA A 111 -15.24 7.73 -14.34
N THR A 112 -16.44 8.32 -14.38
CA THR A 112 -17.11 8.67 -15.63
C THR A 112 -16.30 9.71 -16.42
N ARG A 113 -15.79 10.73 -15.74
CA ARG A 113 -14.98 11.76 -16.38
C ARG A 113 -13.70 11.21 -16.97
N LEU A 114 -13.03 10.30 -16.25
CA LEU A 114 -11.76 9.71 -16.69
C LEU A 114 -11.95 8.76 -17.88
N GLN A 115 -13.11 8.12 -18.02
CA GLN A 115 -13.42 7.27 -19.18
C GLN A 115 -13.55 8.05 -20.49
N ARG A 116 -13.79 9.34 -20.41
CA ARG A 116 -14.01 10.19 -21.59
C ARG A 116 -12.71 10.77 -22.17
N ARG A 117 -11.58 10.39 -21.65
CA ARG A 117 -10.29 10.84 -22.16
C ARG A 117 -9.96 10.29 -23.53
#